data_d0bc9cc36a575289a83b047ee4d579df
#
_entry.id   d0bc9cc36a575289a83b047ee4d579df
#
_cell.length_a   1.000
_cell.length_b   1.000
_cell.length_c   1.000
_cell.angle_alpha   90.00
_cell.angle_beta   90.00
_cell.angle_gamma   90.00
#
_symmetry.space_group_name_H-M   'P 1'
#
loop_
_entity.id
_entity.type
_entity.pdbx_description
1 polymer ?
#
loop_
_entity_poly.entity_id
_entity_poly.type
_entity_poly.pdbx_seq_one_letter_code
_entity_poly.pdbx_strand_id
1 'polypeptide(L)'
;MESEKQSELVYELDEKPPFLESFLAAIQHLLASFIAIIAPTLVIGGALALEAEIPYLISMALIASGLGTFIQAYRPFGIGAGMICVQGTSFTFLSVILSAGFLVKNAGGSPSEIMALIVTICFFGSFIQIGLSQILPKIKRAITPLVTGIVITSLGISLIKVGMTDLAGGNGADNFGATDNLILGVFVIAVIIVMNNFNNDWIRLSSIVIGLVAGLLAAVLMDKFSISELSVSSTIAMPV
;
A
#
# COMPACT_ATOMS: atom_id res chain seq x y z
N MET A 1 14.04 0.08 -43.93
CA MET A 1 14.89 -0.02 -42.74
C MET A 1 14.02 0.41 -41.56
N GLU A 2 13.22 -0.48 -41.03
CA GLU A 2 12.51 -0.26 -39.79
C GLU A 2 13.54 -0.36 -38.66
N SER A 3 13.72 0.72 -37.96
CA SER A 3 14.48 0.80 -36.72
C SER A 3 13.72 -0.09 -35.74
N GLU A 4 14.26 -1.27 -35.40
CA GLU A 4 13.88 -2.05 -34.22
C GLU A 4 13.97 -1.10 -33.02
N LYS A 5 12.81 -0.65 -32.52
CA LYS A 5 12.72 -0.10 -31.18
C LYS A 5 13.15 -1.22 -30.25
N GLN A 6 14.41 -1.20 -29.82
CA GLN A 6 14.86 -1.99 -28.68
C GLN A 6 13.86 -1.77 -27.55
N SER A 7 13.23 -2.84 -27.09
CA SER A 7 12.34 -2.77 -25.95
C SER A 7 13.18 -2.26 -24.75
N GLU A 8 12.71 -1.23 -24.08
CA GLU A 8 13.35 -0.71 -22.85
C GLU A 8 13.21 -1.70 -21.67
N LEU A 9 12.60 -2.85 -21.92
CA LEU A 9 12.42 -3.91 -20.94
C LEU A 9 13.66 -4.77 -20.86
N VAL A 10 14.15 -5.00 -19.65
CA VAL A 10 15.30 -5.88 -19.37
C VAL A 10 14.94 -7.34 -19.66
N TYR A 11 13.70 -7.72 -19.40
CA TYR A 11 13.12 -9.04 -19.70
C TYR A 11 11.74 -8.89 -20.33
N GLU A 12 11.44 -9.71 -21.33
CA GLU A 12 10.12 -9.82 -21.92
C GLU A 12 9.19 -10.69 -21.05
N LEU A 13 7.87 -10.67 -21.36
CA LEU A 13 6.84 -11.32 -20.53
C LEU A 13 7.05 -12.84 -20.44
N ASP A 14 7.54 -13.46 -21.51
CA ASP A 14 7.74 -14.92 -21.61
C ASP A 14 9.16 -15.37 -21.24
N GLU A 15 10.05 -14.43 -20.95
CA GLU A 15 11.41 -14.74 -20.54
C GLU A 15 11.48 -15.15 -19.07
N LYS A 16 12.42 -16.06 -18.78
CA LYS A 16 12.67 -16.54 -17.41
C LYS A 16 14.01 -16.02 -16.94
N PRO A 17 14.03 -14.92 -16.15
CA PRO A 17 15.27 -14.42 -15.59
C PRO A 17 15.90 -15.43 -14.62
N PRO A 18 17.23 -15.34 -14.38
CA PRO A 18 17.91 -16.16 -13.38
C PRO A 18 17.26 -16.06 -12.00
N PHE A 19 17.29 -17.15 -11.24
CA PHE A 19 16.62 -17.22 -9.92
C PHE A 19 17.06 -16.09 -8.98
N LEU A 20 18.36 -15.80 -8.91
CA LEU A 20 18.89 -14.77 -8.01
C LEU A 20 18.35 -13.37 -8.35
N GLU A 21 18.32 -13.03 -9.64
CA GLU A 21 17.79 -11.73 -10.11
C GLU A 21 16.29 -11.62 -9.85
N SER A 22 15.55 -12.69 -10.12
CA SER A 22 14.11 -12.76 -9.81
C SER A 22 13.84 -12.61 -8.33
N PHE A 23 14.65 -13.26 -7.47
CA PHE A 23 14.50 -13.19 -6.02
C PHE A 23 14.81 -11.79 -5.48
N LEU A 24 15.89 -11.17 -5.94
CA LEU A 24 16.23 -9.79 -5.54
C LEU A 24 15.17 -8.78 -6.00
N ALA A 25 14.68 -8.92 -7.24
CA ALA A 25 13.59 -8.10 -7.74
C ALA A 25 12.29 -8.30 -6.94
N ALA A 26 11.97 -9.55 -6.54
CA ALA A 26 10.80 -9.85 -5.72
C ALA A 26 10.90 -9.19 -4.32
N ILE A 27 12.07 -9.27 -3.67
CA ILE A 27 12.30 -8.58 -2.39
C ILE A 27 12.14 -7.07 -2.56
N GLN A 28 12.70 -6.50 -3.61
CA GLN A 28 12.58 -5.06 -3.88
C GLN A 28 11.12 -4.64 -4.08
N HIS A 29 10.34 -5.40 -4.86
CA HIS A 29 8.92 -5.15 -5.06
C HIS A 29 8.13 -5.27 -3.75
N LEU A 30 8.43 -6.30 -2.95
CA LEU A 30 7.81 -6.49 -1.64
C LEU A 30 8.06 -5.28 -0.74
N LEU A 31 9.30 -4.84 -0.59
CA LEU A 31 9.68 -3.72 0.26
C LEU A 31 9.06 -2.40 -0.24
N ALA A 32 9.06 -2.17 -1.55
CA ALA A 32 8.46 -0.97 -2.13
C ALA A 32 6.94 -0.91 -1.95
N SER A 33 6.24 -2.06 -2.01
CA SER A 33 4.78 -2.13 -1.87
C SER A 33 4.32 -2.28 -0.42
N PHE A 34 5.19 -2.73 0.49
CA PHE A 34 4.85 -3.05 1.88
C PHE A 34 4.12 -1.90 2.57
N ILE A 35 4.69 -0.70 2.56
CA ILE A 35 4.09 0.48 3.19
C ILE A 35 2.74 0.84 2.55
N ALA A 36 2.65 0.77 1.22
CA ALA A 36 1.40 1.07 0.52
C ALA A 36 0.28 0.09 0.88
N ILE A 37 0.62 -1.16 1.23
CA ILE A 37 -0.35 -2.18 1.65
C ILE A 37 -0.83 -1.93 3.07
N ILE A 38 0.07 -1.57 4.00
CA ILE A 38 -0.29 -1.43 5.42
C ILE A 38 -0.83 -0.05 5.79
N ALA A 39 -0.45 1.01 5.06
CA ALA A 39 -0.81 2.38 5.43
C ALA A 39 -2.33 2.63 5.49
N PRO A 40 -3.18 2.19 4.54
CA PRO A 40 -4.63 2.34 4.68
C PRO A 40 -5.18 1.65 5.93
N THR A 41 -4.62 0.51 6.30
CA THR A 41 -5.01 -0.27 7.47
C THR A 41 -4.68 0.48 8.77
N LEU A 42 -3.49 1.09 8.84
CA LEU A 42 -3.09 1.93 9.97
C LEU A 42 -4.00 3.15 10.12
N VAL A 43 -4.31 3.82 9.01
CA VAL A 43 -5.21 4.99 9.01
C VAL A 43 -6.61 4.61 9.48
N ILE A 44 -7.15 3.48 9.01
CA ILE A 44 -8.47 2.99 9.44
C ILE A 44 -8.44 2.63 10.93
N GLY A 45 -7.44 1.87 11.36
CA GLY A 45 -7.29 1.44 12.75
C GLY A 45 -7.21 2.62 13.71
N GLY A 46 -6.32 3.58 13.45
CA GLY A 46 -6.17 4.76 14.29
C GLY A 46 -7.39 5.68 14.29
N ALA A 47 -8.00 5.96 13.12
CA ALA A 47 -9.15 6.85 13.05
C ALA A 47 -10.41 6.28 13.74
N LEU A 48 -10.60 4.98 13.66
CA LEU A 48 -11.79 4.32 14.22
C LEU A 48 -11.59 3.82 15.67
N ALA A 49 -10.41 4.04 16.27
CA ALA A 49 -10.01 3.55 17.59
C ALA A 49 -10.06 2.00 17.65
N LEU A 50 -9.41 1.37 16.67
CA LEU A 50 -9.26 -0.09 16.54
C LEU A 50 -7.80 -0.51 16.76
N GLU A 51 -7.08 0.14 17.67
CA GLU A 51 -5.65 -0.06 17.88
C GLU A 51 -5.31 -1.53 18.18
N ALA A 52 -6.16 -2.21 18.95
CA ALA A 52 -6.00 -3.62 19.28
C ALA A 52 -6.10 -4.55 18.05
N GLU A 53 -6.85 -4.13 17.03
CA GLU A 53 -7.10 -4.91 15.81
C GLU A 53 -6.09 -4.63 14.69
N ILE A 54 -5.26 -3.59 14.84
CA ILE A 54 -4.28 -3.20 13.81
C ILE A 54 -3.35 -4.35 13.41
N PRO A 55 -2.76 -5.15 14.32
CA PRO A 55 -1.88 -6.26 13.93
C PRO A 55 -2.61 -7.32 13.09
N TYR A 56 -3.86 -7.60 13.44
CA TYR A 56 -4.73 -8.52 12.69
C TYR A 56 -5.03 -7.97 11.28
N LEU A 57 -5.44 -6.72 11.19
CA LEU A 57 -5.76 -6.06 9.93
C LEU A 57 -4.56 -6.01 8.98
N ILE A 58 -3.36 -5.70 9.50
CA ILE A 58 -2.11 -5.72 8.72
C ILE A 58 -1.82 -7.13 8.21
N SER A 59 -1.92 -8.14 9.08
CA SER A 59 -1.65 -9.52 8.70
C SER A 59 -2.59 -9.99 7.60
N MET A 60 -3.88 -9.68 7.71
CA MET A 60 -4.88 -10.03 6.69
C MET A 60 -4.65 -9.28 5.38
N ALA A 61 -4.28 -7.99 5.43
CA ALA A 61 -3.94 -7.20 4.25
C ALA A 61 -2.74 -7.78 3.51
N LEU A 62 -1.70 -8.20 4.22
CA LEU A 62 -0.50 -8.81 3.63
C LEU A 62 -0.80 -10.19 3.02
N ILE A 63 -1.56 -11.05 3.71
CA ILE A 63 -1.97 -12.36 3.19
C ILE A 63 -2.83 -12.18 1.93
N ALA A 64 -3.83 -11.31 1.98
CA ALA A 64 -4.70 -11.03 0.84
C ALA A 64 -3.92 -10.45 -0.35
N SER A 65 -2.97 -9.55 -0.08
CA SER A 65 -2.06 -9.00 -1.09
C SER A 65 -1.21 -10.08 -1.74
N GLY A 66 -0.60 -10.96 -0.93
CA GLY A 66 0.21 -12.08 -1.44
C GLY A 66 -0.60 -13.03 -2.31
N LEU A 67 -1.77 -13.46 -1.84
CA LEU A 67 -2.67 -14.33 -2.59
C LEU A 67 -3.17 -13.67 -3.89
N GLY A 68 -3.59 -12.40 -3.80
CA GLY A 68 -4.04 -11.64 -4.97
C GLY A 68 -2.94 -11.46 -6.00
N THR A 69 -1.72 -11.14 -5.57
CA THR A 69 -0.55 -11.00 -6.45
C THR A 69 -0.19 -12.33 -7.11
N PHE A 70 -0.24 -13.43 -6.35
CA PHE A 70 0.00 -14.78 -6.90
C PHE A 70 -1.04 -15.13 -7.97
N ILE A 71 -2.33 -14.94 -7.70
CA ILE A 71 -3.41 -15.18 -8.66
C ILE A 71 -3.22 -14.33 -9.92
N GLN A 72 -2.86 -13.05 -9.74
CA GLN A 72 -2.65 -12.11 -10.82
C GLN A 72 -1.50 -12.53 -11.75
N ALA A 73 -0.38 -12.97 -11.16
CA ALA A 73 0.80 -13.37 -11.90
C ALA A 73 0.67 -14.75 -12.52
N TYR A 74 0.20 -15.74 -11.73
CA TYR A 74 0.14 -17.15 -12.16
C TYR A 74 -1.05 -17.45 -13.07
N ARG A 75 -2.10 -16.62 -13.01
CA ARG A 75 -3.31 -16.73 -13.84
C ARG A 75 -4.03 -18.09 -13.74
N PRO A 76 -4.29 -18.62 -12.55
CA PRO A 76 -5.01 -19.89 -12.42
C PRO A 76 -6.40 -19.76 -13.04
N PHE A 77 -6.83 -20.77 -13.77
CA PHE A 77 -8.14 -20.82 -14.45
C PHE A 77 -8.41 -19.62 -15.41
N GLY A 78 -7.36 -18.94 -15.87
CA GLY A 78 -7.50 -17.77 -16.74
C GLY A 78 -7.87 -16.47 -16.01
N ILE A 79 -7.87 -16.47 -14.68
CA ILE A 79 -8.12 -15.28 -13.86
C ILE A 79 -6.79 -14.59 -13.55
N GLY A 80 -6.67 -13.31 -13.89
CA GLY A 80 -5.45 -12.52 -13.72
C GLY A 80 -4.87 -12.00 -15.02
N ALA A 81 -3.92 -11.07 -14.93
CA ALA A 81 -3.28 -10.42 -16.08
C ALA A 81 -2.17 -11.29 -16.71
N GLY A 82 -1.61 -12.25 -15.97
CA GLY A 82 -0.46 -13.06 -16.40
C GLY A 82 0.86 -12.27 -16.36
N MET A 83 0.90 -11.19 -15.61
CA MET A 83 2.10 -10.39 -15.37
C MET A 83 2.22 -10.07 -13.87
N ILE A 84 3.42 -9.73 -13.42
CA ILE A 84 3.64 -9.31 -12.03
C ILE A 84 2.95 -7.98 -11.81
N CYS A 85 1.84 -8.01 -11.07
CA CYS A 85 1.08 -6.85 -10.68
C CYS A 85 0.74 -7.00 -9.19
N VAL A 86 1.49 -6.30 -8.33
CA VAL A 86 1.31 -6.37 -6.89
C VAL A 86 -0.09 -5.87 -6.54
N GLN A 87 -0.86 -6.72 -5.89
CA GLN A 87 -2.17 -6.38 -5.37
C GLN A 87 -2.03 -5.86 -3.94
N GLY A 88 -2.84 -4.90 -3.56
CA GLY A 88 -2.76 -4.31 -2.23
C GLY A 88 -4.04 -3.58 -1.86
N THR A 89 -4.06 -3.06 -0.65
CA THR A 89 -5.12 -2.18 -0.17
C THR A 89 -5.16 -0.89 -0.99
N SER A 90 -6.34 -0.34 -1.19
CA SER A 90 -6.50 0.86 -2.01
C SER A 90 -6.98 2.04 -1.17
N PHE A 91 -6.26 3.15 -1.24
CA PHE A 91 -6.68 4.43 -0.65
C PHE A 91 -7.99 4.97 -1.24
N THR A 92 -8.39 4.51 -2.42
CA THR A 92 -9.65 4.91 -3.06
C THR A 92 -10.87 4.61 -2.20
N PHE A 93 -10.84 3.51 -1.46
CA PHE A 93 -11.95 3.09 -0.59
C PHE A 93 -11.85 3.65 0.83
N LEU A 94 -10.75 4.30 1.19
CA LEU A 94 -10.47 4.76 2.55
C LEU A 94 -11.58 5.67 3.09
N SER A 95 -11.99 6.66 2.32
CA SER A 95 -13.03 7.61 2.75
C SER A 95 -14.39 6.95 2.97
N VAL A 96 -14.74 5.97 2.14
CA VAL A 96 -16.00 5.22 2.25
C VAL A 96 -15.98 4.34 3.50
N ILE A 97 -14.88 3.61 3.73
CA ILE A 97 -14.71 2.75 4.90
C ILE A 97 -14.72 3.57 6.18
N LEU A 98 -13.99 4.71 6.21
CA LEU A 98 -13.99 5.60 7.36
C LEU A 98 -15.37 6.19 7.64
N SER A 99 -16.09 6.64 6.59
CA SER A 99 -17.44 7.18 6.76
C SER A 99 -18.39 6.14 7.34
N ALA A 100 -18.36 4.92 6.85
CA ALA A 100 -19.17 3.81 7.36
C ALA A 100 -18.78 3.44 8.80
N GLY A 101 -17.48 3.34 9.11
CA GLY A 101 -16.98 3.06 10.46
C GLY A 101 -17.38 4.14 11.46
N PHE A 102 -17.28 5.42 11.09
CA PHE A 102 -17.72 6.53 11.94
C PHE A 102 -19.22 6.52 12.20
N LEU A 103 -20.08 6.06 11.28
CA LEU A 103 -21.51 5.93 11.55
C LEU A 103 -21.76 4.96 12.71
N VAL A 104 -21.12 3.81 12.74
CA VAL A 104 -21.25 2.85 13.85
C VAL A 104 -20.61 3.40 15.12
N LYS A 105 -19.38 3.94 15.03
CA LYS A 105 -18.68 4.54 16.18
C LYS A 105 -19.49 5.63 16.86
N ASN A 106 -20.05 6.55 16.08
CA ASN A 106 -20.86 7.67 16.61
C ASN A 106 -22.22 7.22 17.16
N ALA A 107 -22.72 6.07 16.71
CA ALA A 107 -23.91 5.43 17.29
C ALA A 107 -23.62 4.67 18.60
N GLY A 108 -22.37 4.68 19.07
CA GLY A 108 -21.97 3.96 20.28
C GLY A 108 -21.65 2.48 20.06
N GLY A 109 -21.44 2.09 18.80
CA GLY A 109 -21.09 0.71 18.46
C GLY A 109 -19.70 0.31 18.95
N SER A 110 -19.54 -0.96 19.23
CA SER A 110 -18.29 -1.58 19.71
C SER A 110 -17.26 -1.71 18.57
N PRO A 111 -15.96 -1.88 18.89
CA PRO A 111 -14.92 -2.18 17.89
C PRO A 111 -15.26 -3.38 17.00
N SER A 112 -15.85 -4.45 17.60
CA SER A 112 -16.26 -5.64 16.85
C SER A 112 -17.38 -5.36 15.85
N GLU A 113 -18.33 -4.47 16.17
CA GLU A 113 -19.39 -4.06 15.23
C GLU A 113 -18.83 -3.22 14.09
N ILE A 114 -17.86 -2.34 14.36
CA ILE A 114 -17.16 -1.57 13.34
C ILE A 114 -16.40 -2.53 12.40
N MET A 115 -15.67 -3.50 12.95
CA MET A 115 -14.96 -4.51 12.16
C MET A 115 -15.92 -5.35 11.31
N ALA A 116 -17.01 -5.83 11.88
CA ALA A 116 -18.03 -6.59 11.16
C ALA A 116 -18.63 -5.79 10.00
N LEU A 117 -18.90 -4.50 10.21
CA LEU A 117 -19.39 -3.62 9.15
C LEU A 117 -18.36 -3.47 8.02
N ILE A 118 -17.08 -3.20 8.36
CA ILE A 118 -16.01 -3.03 7.37
C ILE A 118 -15.87 -4.30 6.51
N VAL A 119 -15.78 -5.47 7.17
CA VAL A 119 -15.66 -6.76 6.47
C VAL A 119 -16.88 -7.00 5.58
N THR A 120 -18.08 -6.70 6.07
CA THR A 120 -19.33 -6.86 5.31
C THR A 120 -19.34 -5.97 4.06
N ILE A 121 -18.99 -4.69 4.20
CA ILE A 121 -18.92 -3.75 3.06
C ILE A 121 -17.89 -4.21 2.04
N CYS A 122 -16.70 -4.63 2.48
CA CYS A 122 -15.65 -5.12 1.59
C CYS A 122 -16.09 -6.40 0.87
N PHE A 123 -16.75 -7.31 1.57
CA PHE A 123 -17.25 -8.57 1.01
C PHE A 123 -18.30 -8.30 -0.08
N PHE A 124 -19.34 -7.57 0.21
CA PHE A 124 -20.38 -7.25 -0.78
C PHE A 124 -19.86 -6.33 -1.89
N GLY A 125 -18.96 -5.40 -1.55
CA GLY A 125 -18.29 -4.53 -2.52
C GLY A 125 -17.48 -5.32 -3.56
N SER A 126 -16.89 -6.44 -3.16
CA SER A 126 -16.15 -7.31 -4.09
C SER A 126 -17.02 -7.91 -5.19
N PHE A 127 -18.27 -8.28 -4.89
CA PHE A 127 -19.21 -8.78 -5.92
C PHE A 127 -19.59 -7.68 -6.92
N ILE A 128 -19.77 -6.45 -6.43
CA ILE A 128 -20.03 -5.30 -7.31
C ILE A 128 -18.81 -5.08 -8.23
N GLN A 129 -17.61 -5.17 -7.70
CA GLN A 129 -16.38 -5.00 -8.47
C GLN A 129 -16.19 -6.10 -9.52
N ILE A 130 -16.50 -7.36 -9.17
CA ILE A 130 -16.52 -8.48 -10.12
C ILE A 130 -17.54 -8.23 -11.24
N GLY A 131 -18.74 -7.80 -10.89
CA GLY A 131 -19.78 -7.45 -11.87
C GLY A 131 -19.36 -6.32 -12.79
N LEU A 132 -18.79 -5.25 -12.25
CA LEU A 132 -18.27 -4.11 -13.02
C LEU A 132 -17.13 -4.52 -13.95
N SER A 133 -16.26 -5.45 -13.53
CA SER A 133 -15.17 -5.93 -14.38
C SER A 133 -15.65 -6.55 -15.69
N GLN A 134 -16.81 -7.19 -15.69
CA GLN A 134 -17.44 -7.76 -16.89
C GLN A 134 -18.04 -6.70 -17.82
N ILE A 135 -18.42 -5.56 -17.25
CA ILE A 135 -19.02 -4.44 -17.98
C ILE A 135 -17.95 -3.50 -18.53
N LEU A 136 -16.79 -3.45 -17.86
CA LEU A 136 -15.67 -2.55 -18.19
C LEU A 136 -15.29 -2.53 -19.68
N PRO A 137 -15.15 -3.67 -20.37
CA PRO A 137 -14.85 -3.68 -21.80
C PRO A 137 -15.89 -2.93 -22.65
N LYS A 138 -17.17 -2.94 -22.22
CA LYS A 138 -18.27 -2.27 -22.94
C LYS A 138 -18.27 -0.74 -22.72
N ILE A 139 -17.84 -0.30 -21.54
CA ILE A 139 -17.78 1.12 -21.18
C ILE A 139 -16.40 1.74 -21.41
N LYS A 140 -15.44 0.98 -21.95
CA LYS A 140 -14.08 1.44 -22.23
C LYS A 140 -14.01 2.77 -23.00
N ARG A 141 -15.00 3.05 -23.87
CA ARG A 141 -15.11 4.33 -24.60
C ARG A 141 -15.36 5.54 -23.68
N ALA A 142 -16.02 5.35 -22.53
CA ALA A 142 -16.29 6.40 -21.58
C ALA A 142 -15.06 6.71 -20.69
N ILE A 143 -14.14 5.77 -20.55
CA ILE A 143 -12.92 5.91 -19.77
C ILE A 143 -11.84 6.51 -20.68
N THR A 144 -11.99 7.80 -20.93
CA THR A 144 -11.01 8.56 -21.73
C THR A 144 -9.76 8.90 -20.91
N PRO A 145 -8.62 9.21 -21.53
CA PRO A 145 -7.43 9.70 -20.82
C PRO A 145 -7.72 10.90 -19.92
N LEU A 146 -8.66 11.78 -20.33
CA LEU A 146 -9.11 12.90 -19.51
C LEU A 146 -9.78 12.45 -18.21
N VAL A 147 -10.72 11.51 -18.29
CA VAL A 147 -11.41 10.95 -17.11
C VAL A 147 -10.40 10.28 -16.18
N THR A 148 -9.48 9.49 -16.73
CA THR A 148 -8.40 8.86 -15.95
C THR A 148 -7.52 9.89 -15.27
N GLY A 149 -7.13 10.95 -15.98
CA GLY A 149 -6.33 12.05 -15.44
C GLY A 149 -7.05 12.77 -14.29
N ILE A 150 -8.33 13.08 -14.42
CA ILE A 150 -9.13 13.70 -13.36
C ILE A 150 -9.20 12.80 -12.12
N VAL A 151 -9.44 11.49 -12.29
CA VAL A 151 -9.52 10.53 -11.18
C VAL A 151 -8.17 10.45 -10.47
N ILE A 152 -7.05 10.28 -11.20
CA ILE A 152 -5.72 10.19 -10.60
C ILE A 152 -5.36 11.49 -9.86
N THR A 153 -5.66 12.65 -10.45
CA THR A 153 -5.41 13.95 -9.79
C THR A 153 -6.24 14.09 -8.52
N SER A 154 -7.51 13.72 -8.54
CA SER A 154 -8.38 13.78 -7.35
C SER A 154 -7.89 12.85 -6.25
N LEU A 155 -7.44 11.64 -6.59
CA LEU A 155 -6.81 10.71 -5.65
C LEU A 155 -5.52 11.31 -5.07
N GLY A 156 -4.66 11.88 -5.91
CA GLY A 156 -3.43 12.53 -5.47
C GLY A 156 -3.69 13.64 -4.46
N ILE A 157 -4.65 14.53 -4.74
CA ILE A 157 -5.03 15.61 -3.83
C ILE A 157 -5.56 15.05 -2.49
N SER A 158 -6.37 14.00 -2.53
CA SER A 158 -6.90 13.36 -1.31
C SER A 158 -5.78 12.74 -0.46
N LEU A 159 -4.75 12.19 -1.09
CA LEU A 159 -3.61 11.58 -0.42
C LEU A 159 -2.65 12.61 0.20
N ILE A 160 -2.66 13.86 -0.25
CA ILE A 160 -1.85 14.92 0.36
C ILE A 160 -2.18 15.05 1.86
N LYS A 161 -3.48 15.04 2.20
CA LYS A 161 -3.90 15.13 3.61
C LYS A 161 -3.36 13.96 4.43
N VAL A 162 -3.43 12.74 3.91
CA VAL A 162 -2.90 11.53 4.58
C VAL A 162 -1.39 11.66 4.74
N GLY A 163 -0.66 11.97 3.68
CA GLY A 163 0.79 12.12 3.71
C GLY A 163 1.26 13.21 4.67
N MET A 164 0.55 14.34 4.76
CA MET A 164 0.86 15.39 5.74
C MET A 164 0.60 14.95 7.18
N THR A 165 -0.45 14.17 7.41
CA THR A 165 -0.74 13.58 8.73
C THR A 165 0.36 12.60 9.14
N ASP A 166 0.78 11.73 8.23
CA ASP A 166 1.83 10.74 8.49
C ASP A 166 3.20 11.42 8.71
N LEU A 167 3.51 12.45 7.93
CA LEU A 167 4.72 13.26 8.11
C LEU A 167 4.75 13.96 9.48
N ALA A 168 3.59 14.32 10.01
CA ALA A 168 3.46 14.93 11.33
C ALA A 168 3.56 13.92 12.49
N GLY A 169 3.69 12.63 12.22
CA GLY A 169 3.84 11.57 13.23
C GLY A 169 2.74 10.52 13.20
N GLY A 170 1.78 10.64 12.29
CA GLY A 170 0.65 9.73 12.16
C GLY A 170 -0.59 10.15 12.96
N ASN A 171 -1.71 9.54 12.61
CA ASN A 171 -3.00 9.86 13.23
C ASN A 171 -3.05 9.33 14.67
N GLY A 172 -3.39 10.22 15.62
CA GLY A 172 -3.50 9.85 17.03
C GLY A 172 -2.16 9.80 17.81
N ALA A 173 -1.05 10.21 17.22
CA ALA A 173 0.23 10.27 17.90
C ALA A 173 0.24 11.41 18.96
N ASP A 174 0.68 11.11 20.19
CA ASP A 174 0.77 12.07 21.29
C ASP A 174 1.69 13.26 20.95
N ASN A 175 2.68 13.04 20.10
CA ASN A 175 3.63 14.04 19.61
C ASN A 175 3.32 14.53 18.19
N PHE A 176 2.04 14.52 17.79
CA PHE A 176 1.61 14.96 16.46
C PHE A 176 2.09 16.40 16.19
N GLY A 177 2.71 16.61 15.02
CA GLY A 177 3.24 17.91 14.62
C GLY A 177 4.55 18.31 15.30
N ALA A 178 5.15 17.44 16.12
CA ALA A 178 6.46 17.72 16.71
C ALA A 178 7.52 17.96 15.61
N THR A 179 8.41 18.92 15.87
CA THR A 179 9.47 19.30 14.93
C THR A 179 10.34 18.11 14.51
N ASP A 180 10.59 17.18 15.42
CA ASP A 180 11.40 15.99 15.17
C ASP A 180 10.74 15.04 14.16
N ASN A 181 9.39 14.91 14.20
CA ASN A 181 8.67 14.08 13.23
C ASN A 181 8.77 14.70 11.83
N LEU A 182 8.62 16.04 11.77
CA LEU A 182 8.75 16.78 10.52
C LEU A 182 10.16 16.70 9.95
N ILE A 183 11.19 16.83 10.79
CA ILE A 183 12.60 16.70 10.37
C ILE A 183 12.85 15.29 9.83
N LEU A 184 12.41 14.26 10.55
CA LEU A 184 12.57 12.87 10.11
C LEU A 184 11.86 12.60 8.78
N GLY A 185 10.61 13.04 8.64
CA GLY A 185 9.83 12.86 7.42
C GLY A 185 10.44 13.60 6.23
N VAL A 186 10.85 14.87 6.41
CA VAL A 186 11.54 15.64 5.37
C VAL A 186 12.88 15.00 4.99
N PHE A 187 13.64 14.49 5.97
CA PHE A 187 14.89 13.77 5.72
C PHE A 187 14.66 12.54 4.83
N VAL A 188 13.66 11.70 5.15
CA VAL A 188 13.32 10.51 4.34
C VAL A 188 12.94 10.90 2.90
N ILE A 189 12.09 11.92 2.75
CA ILE A 189 11.69 12.42 1.43
C ILE A 189 12.92 12.93 0.65
N ALA A 190 13.82 13.68 1.30
CA ALA A 190 15.04 14.17 0.67
C ALA A 190 15.95 13.03 0.20
N VAL A 191 16.13 11.97 1.03
CA VAL A 191 16.88 10.77 0.64
C VAL A 191 16.26 10.10 -0.57
N ILE A 192 14.94 9.90 -0.58
CA ILE A 192 14.23 9.29 -1.73
C ILE A 192 14.44 10.10 -3.00
N ILE A 193 14.28 11.43 -2.93
CA ILE A 193 14.45 12.33 -4.09
C ILE A 193 15.88 12.26 -4.61
N VAL A 194 16.88 12.32 -3.73
CA VAL A 194 18.30 12.23 -4.10
C VAL A 194 18.60 10.89 -4.76
N MET A 195 18.16 9.77 -4.16
CA MET A 195 18.38 8.43 -4.72
C MET A 195 17.65 8.23 -6.05
N ASN A 196 16.45 8.78 -6.19
CA ASN A 196 15.70 8.68 -7.44
C ASN A 196 16.32 9.50 -8.60
N ASN A 197 17.18 10.46 -8.30
CA ASN A 197 17.86 11.29 -9.31
C ASN A 197 19.22 10.71 -9.76
N PHE A 198 19.62 9.55 -9.23
CA PHE A 198 20.84 8.88 -9.70
C PHE A 198 20.65 8.25 -11.08
N ASN A 199 21.71 8.28 -11.89
CA ASN A 199 21.72 7.69 -13.23
C ASN A 199 21.77 6.15 -13.24
N ASN A 200 21.91 5.52 -12.07
CA ASN A 200 21.94 4.07 -11.95
C ASN A 200 20.49 3.57 -11.71
N ASP A 201 19.99 2.75 -12.63
CA ASP A 201 18.62 2.21 -12.56
C ASP A 201 18.34 1.42 -11.29
N TRP A 202 19.31 0.65 -10.78
CA TRP A 202 19.16 -0.09 -9.54
C TRP A 202 18.99 0.81 -8.32
N ILE A 203 19.76 1.88 -8.23
CA ILE A 203 19.63 2.87 -7.14
C ILE A 203 18.29 3.59 -7.24
N ARG A 204 17.91 4.01 -8.44
CA ARG A 204 16.65 4.69 -8.70
C ARG A 204 15.44 3.83 -8.34
N LEU A 205 15.42 2.56 -8.75
CA LEU A 205 14.36 1.62 -8.42
C LEU A 205 14.32 1.28 -6.93
N SER A 206 15.47 1.29 -6.25
CA SER A 206 15.57 1.02 -4.81
C SER A 206 15.42 2.26 -3.93
N SER A 207 15.17 3.44 -4.49
CA SER A 207 15.13 4.72 -3.77
C SER A 207 14.19 4.73 -2.56
N ILE A 208 13.01 4.12 -2.67
CA ILE A 208 12.03 4.01 -1.59
C ILE A 208 12.57 3.13 -0.45
N VAL A 209 13.18 1.99 -0.80
CA VAL A 209 13.78 1.06 0.18
C VAL A 209 14.94 1.72 0.91
N ILE A 210 15.82 2.42 0.16
CA ILE A 210 16.94 3.16 0.73
C ILE A 210 16.43 4.26 1.68
N GLY A 211 15.41 4.99 1.26
CA GLY A 211 14.77 6.01 2.09
C GLY A 211 14.18 5.45 3.39
N LEU A 212 13.51 4.29 3.30
CA LEU A 212 12.94 3.60 4.46
C LEU A 212 14.04 3.16 5.45
N VAL A 213 15.11 2.54 4.95
CA VAL A 213 16.25 2.12 5.78
C VAL A 213 16.94 3.31 6.41
N ALA A 214 17.19 4.39 5.64
CA ALA A 214 17.77 5.62 6.15
C ALA A 214 16.88 6.28 7.21
N GLY A 215 15.56 6.29 7.00
CA GLY A 215 14.58 6.79 7.96
C GLY A 215 14.56 5.99 9.26
N LEU A 216 14.60 4.65 9.15
CA LEU A 216 14.67 3.77 10.32
C LEU A 216 15.95 4.01 11.13
N LEU A 217 17.10 4.11 10.47
CA LEU A 217 18.38 4.41 11.13
C LEU A 217 18.34 5.79 11.81
N ALA A 218 17.79 6.80 11.14
CA ALA A 218 17.62 8.12 11.72
C ALA A 218 16.66 8.09 12.93
N ALA A 219 15.57 7.35 12.87
CA ALA A 219 14.63 7.18 13.98
C ALA A 219 15.28 6.51 15.20
N VAL A 220 16.14 5.51 14.99
CA VAL A 220 16.93 4.89 16.06
C VAL A 220 17.91 5.90 16.69
N LEU A 221 18.61 6.72 15.87
CA LEU A 221 19.53 7.76 16.38
C LEU A 221 18.81 8.90 17.12
N MET A 222 17.53 9.10 16.84
CA MET A 222 16.67 10.09 17.51
C MET A 222 15.93 9.53 18.74
N ASP A 223 16.26 8.28 19.17
CA ASP A 223 15.58 7.55 20.25
C ASP A 223 14.05 7.43 20.07
N LYS A 224 13.59 7.48 18.81
CA LYS A 224 12.17 7.32 18.44
C LYS A 224 11.76 5.88 18.14
N PHE A 225 12.72 4.98 18.08
CA PHE A 225 12.51 3.57 17.82
C PHE A 225 13.30 2.72 18.81
N SER A 226 12.59 1.93 19.60
CA SER A 226 13.17 0.99 20.57
C SER A 226 12.97 -0.45 20.10
N ILE A 227 14.07 -1.14 19.85
CA ILE A 227 14.06 -2.56 19.47
C ILE A 227 13.47 -3.43 20.60
N SER A 228 13.57 -2.97 21.86
CA SER A 228 13.04 -3.69 23.03
C SER A 228 11.49 -3.75 23.08
N GLU A 229 10.81 -2.89 22.33
CA GLU A 229 9.34 -2.88 22.22
C GLU A 229 8.81 -3.85 21.16
N LEU A 230 9.68 -4.48 20.37
CA LEU A 230 9.32 -5.53 19.43
C LEU A 230 8.98 -6.82 20.19
N SER A 231 7.81 -6.86 20.82
CA SER A 231 7.28 -8.09 21.39
C SER A 231 6.55 -8.89 20.29
N VAL A 232 7.10 -10.03 19.92
CA VAL A 232 6.40 -10.99 19.06
C VAL A 232 5.39 -11.72 19.92
N SER A 233 4.15 -11.30 19.91
CA SER A 233 3.09 -11.86 20.77
C SER A 233 2.66 -13.27 20.36
N SER A 234 2.71 -13.62 19.09
CA SER A 234 2.55 -14.99 18.58
C SER A 234 3.02 -15.07 17.12
N THR A 235 3.72 -16.15 16.79
CA THR A 235 4.25 -16.36 15.43
C THR A 235 3.13 -16.76 14.44
N ILE A 236 2.05 -17.34 14.93
CA ILE A 236 0.89 -17.76 14.16
C ILE A 236 -0.37 -17.46 14.99
N ALA A 237 -1.22 -16.57 14.45
CA ALA A 237 -2.57 -16.35 14.96
C ALA A 237 -3.58 -16.82 13.91
N MET A 238 -4.53 -17.68 14.30
CA MET A 238 -5.65 -18.04 13.42
C MET A 238 -6.63 -16.87 13.35
N PRO A 239 -7.18 -16.55 12.17
CA PRO A 239 -8.28 -15.60 12.07
C PRO A 239 -9.48 -16.14 12.86
N VAL A 240 -9.98 -15.33 13.77
CA VAL A 240 -11.17 -15.63 14.60
C VAL A 240 -12.42 -15.18 13.88
#